data_cfe395b26b8cefd543b122ddeb4dba4c
#
_entry.id   cfe395b26b8cefd543b122ddeb4dba4c
#
_cell.length_a   1.000
_cell.length_b   1.000
_cell.length_c   1.000
_cell.angle_alpha   90.00
_cell.angle_beta   90.00
_cell.angle_gamma   90.00
#
_symmetry.space_group_name_H-M   'P 1'
#
loop_
_entity.id
_entity.type
_entity.pdbx_description
1 polymer ?
#
loop_
_entity_poly.entity_id
_entity_poly.type
_entity_poly.pdbx_seq_one_letter_code
_entity_poly.pdbx_strand_id
1 'polypeptide(L)'
;MAVFVVGAGALFSALMVVLAFVCRGSGADKLLLDTQGINIVAYTLANLPQVLIDGITLGFVYAAIALGYTMVYGVLEFINFAHSEIFAIGAFAGVEFLIAMDKLGVLANAGPMGGYMYLVIALLISMMASGGVAMLVERVAYRPLRDAPKLVPLISAIGVSFALQDIIRLVESLTTGQFYRVMPTFGDFDMRLPLFSIPTGKDSTLVDIQVKSVVVIGAAVLMLMLLSYIVNATKIGKAIRSVAQDRNTAALMGIGVNAVISFTFLIGGALGGAAGLLYALKFTRIDPYVGFMPGIKAFTAAVLGGIGNLTGALLGGIVLGMLESFAGAYLGTYTMGAFGSEYKDIIAFAVLIIFIIFRPSGLLGEQVSQKA
;
A
#
# COMPACT_ATOMS: atom_id res chain seq x y z
N MET A 1 -15.10 -9.25 11.03
CA MET A 1 -14.43 -7.96 10.81
C MET A 1 -14.43 -7.09 12.06
N ALA A 2 -15.59 -6.69 12.62
CA ALA A 2 -15.64 -5.88 13.84
C ALA A 2 -14.87 -6.49 15.03
N VAL A 3 -15.01 -7.78 15.30
CA VAL A 3 -14.30 -8.49 16.38
C VAL A 3 -12.78 -8.46 16.19
N PHE A 4 -12.30 -8.49 14.95
CA PHE A 4 -10.85 -8.45 14.66
C PHE A 4 -10.29 -7.03 14.82
N VAL A 5 -10.99 -6.02 14.33
CA VAL A 5 -10.60 -4.61 14.51
C VAL A 5 -10.60 -4.24 16.00
N VAL A 6 -11.62 -4.69 16.74
CA VAL A 6 -11.68 -4.52 18.20
C VAL A 6 -10.59 -5.32 18.90
N GLY A 7 -10.29 -6.55 18.45
CA GLY A 7 -9.21 -7.37 19.00
C GLY A 7 -7.82 -6.78 18.73
N ALA A 8 -7.56 -6.30 17.52
CA ALA A 8 -6.30 -5.62 17.19
C ALA A 8 -6.14 -4.30 17.96
N GLY A 9 -7.22 -3.53 18.09
CA GLY A 9 -7.25 -2.33 18.90
C GLY A 9 -7.01 -2.62 20.39
N ALA A 10 -7.61 -3.69 20.92
CA ALA A 10 -7.40 -4.13 22.30
C ALA A 10 -5.95 -4.60 22.56
N LEU A 11 -5.37 -5.37 21.64
CA LEU A 11 -3.97 -5.81 21.72
C LEU A 11 -3.01 -4.61 21.64
N PHE A 12 -3.27 -3.67 20.73
CA PHE A 12 -2.49 -2.44 20.63
C PHE A 12 -2.62 -1.60 21.90
N SER A 13 -3.82 -1.42 22.42
CA SER A 13 -4.05 -0.69 23.68
C SER A 13 -3.35 -1.37 24.85
N ALA A 14 -3.40 -2.70 24.95
CA ALA A 14 -2.68 -3.45 25.97
C ALA A 14 -1.17 -3.28 25.84
N LEU A 15 -0.61 -3.34 24.62
CA LEU A 15 0.81 -3.10 24.36
C LEU A 15 1.21 -1.68 24.78
N MET A 16 0.39 -0.67 24.46
CA MET A 16 0.64 0.72 24.82
C MET A 16 0.57 0.94 26.34
N VAL A 17 -0.37 0.29 27.03
CA VAL A 17 -0.42 0.31 28.51
C VAL A 17 0.83 -0.32 29.11
N VAL A 18 1.30 -1.45 28.58
CA VAL A 18 2.55 -2.10 29.03
C VAL A 18 3.76 -1.18 28.79
N LEU A 19 3.86 -0.58 27.60
CA LEU A 19 4.94 0.37 27.28
C LEU A 19 4.88 1.61 28.18
N ALA A 20 3.69 2.15 28.44
CA ALA A 20 3.52 3.26 29.37
C ALA A 20 3.95 2.88 30.80
N PHE A 21 3.60 1.68 31.26
CA PHE A 21 4.01 1.17 32.56
C PHE A 21 5.54 1.03 32.68
N VAL A 22 6.17 0.45 31.65
CA VAL A 22 7.65 0.27 31.62
C VAL A 22 8.39 1.61 31.55
N CYS A 23 7.93 2.54 30.70
CA CYS A 23 8.64 3.80 30.48
C CYS A 23 8.36 4.87 31.54
N ARG A 24 7.17 4.85 32.19
CA ARG A 24 6.75 5.88 33.16
C ARG A 24 6.90 5.49 34.62
N GLY A 25 7.16 4.24 34.90
CA GLY A 25 7.23 3.71 36.25
C GLY A 25 5.87 3.43 36.86
N SER A 26 5.84 2.89 38.11
CA SER A 26 4.64 2.33 38.75
C SER A 26 3.66 3.33 39.38
N GLY A 27 3.86 4.64 39.20
CA GLY A 27 2.94 5.66 39.75
C GLY A 27 1.75 5.91 38.82
N ALA A 28 0.51 5.80 39.33
CA ALA A 28 -0.68 6.05 38.55
C ALA A 28 -0.73 7.46 37.92
N ASP A 29 -0.24 8.46 38.65
CA ASP A 29 -0.18 9.84 38.16
C ASP A 29 0.80 9.99 37.00
N LYS A 30 1.95 9.27 37.05
CA LYS A 30 2.93 9.24 35.95
C LYS A 30 2.44 8.46 34.74
N LEU A 31 1.52 7.52 34.94
CA LEU A 31 0.94 6.72 33.85
C LEU A 31 -0.09 7.49 33.03
N LEU A 32 -0.81 8.41 33.67
CA LEU A 32 -1.95 9.13 33.09
C LEU A 32 -1.60 10.51 32.52
N LEU A 33 -0.46 11.09 32.90
CA LEU A 33 -0.02 12.40 32.44
C LEU A 33 1.22 12.27 31.56
N ASP A 34 1.26 13.05 30.48
CA ASP A 34 2.48 13.18 29.68
C ASP A 34 3.49 14.15 30.33
N THR A 35 4.62 14.44 29.64
CA THR A 35 5.65 15.38 30.11
C THR A 35 5.14 16.82 30.26
N GLN A 36 4.00 17.16 29.64
CA GLN A 36 3.35 18.47 29.69
C GLN A 36 2.15 18.50 30.64
N GLY A 37 1.88 17.40 31.37
CA GLY A 37 0.74 17.29 32.28
C GLY A 37 -0.60 17.05 31.59
N ILE A 38 -0.59 16.65 30.30
CA ILE A 38 -1.80 16.33 29.54
C ILE A 38 -2.29 14.94 29.93
N ASN A 39 -3.58 14.79 30.17
CA ASN A 39 -4.20 13.49 30.41
C ASN A 39 -4.14 12.63 29.15
N ILE A 40 -3.34 11.58 29.14
CA ILE A 40 -3.09 10.71 27.99
C ILE A 40 -4.35 10.02 27.51
N VAL A 41 -5.25 9.64 28.42
CA VAL A 41 -6.51 9.00 28.04
C VAL A 41 -7.39 9.98 27.29
N ALA A 42 -7.52 11.22 27.79
CA ALA A 42 -8.29 12.26 27.11
C ALA A 42 -7.67 12.61 25.75
N TYR A 43 -6.34 12.73 25.67
CA TYR A 43 -5.61 12.98 24.42
C TYR A 43 -5.83 11.84 23.40
N THR A 44 -5.72 10.59 23.85
CA THR A 44 -5.91 9.41 22.98
C THR A 44 -7.33 9.36 22.44
N LEU A 45 -8.34 9.57 23.28
CA LEU A 45 -9.74 9.55 22.86
C LEU A 45 -10.10 10.71 21.92
N ALA A 46 -9.56 11.89 22.17
CA ALA A 46 -9.79 13.07 21.32
C ALA A 46 -9.20 12.93 19.92
N ASN A 47 -8.02 12.32 19.79
CA ASN A 47 -7.33 12.14 18.51
C ASN A 47 -7.71 10.82 17.80
N LEU A 48 -8.38 9.88 18.49
CA LEU A 48 -8.72 8.57 17.95
C LEU A 48 -9.44 8.61 16.60
N PRO A 49 -10.46 9.46 16.36
CA PRO A 49 -11.13 9.50 15.06
C PRO A 49 -10.22 9.95 13.93
N GLN A 50 -9.33 10.94 14.18
CA GLN A 50 -8.37 11.39 13.17
C GLN A 50 -7.37 10.27 12.84
N VAL A 51 -6.85 9.59 13.85
CA VAL A 51 -5.91 8.47 13.67
C VAL A 51 -6.55 7.30 12.91
N LEU A 52 -7.84 7.04 13.13
CA LEU A 52 -8.60 6.05 12.37
C LEU A 52 -8.73 6.45 10.89
N ILE A 53 -9.08 7.70 10.59
CA ILE A 53 -9.19 8.21 9.21
C ILE A 53 -7.84 8.12 8.50
N ASP A 54 -6.76 8.55 9.15
CA ASP A 54 -5.42 8.50 8.59
C ASP A 54 -4.94 7.06 8.40
N GLY A 55 -5.22 6.18 9.37
CA GLY A 55 -4.90 4.75 9.28
C GLY A 55 -5.66 4.02 8.17
N ILE A 56 -6.94 4.31 8.01
CA ILE A 56 -7.75 3.77 6.91
C ILE A 56 -7.19 4.28 5.57
N THR A 57 -6.91 5.57 5.45
CA THR A 57 -6.36 6.15 4.21
C THR A 57 -5.03 5.49 3.85
N LEU A 58 -4.11 5.37 4.81
CA LEU A 58 -2.82 4.69 4.63
C LEU A 58 -3.01 3.22 4.27
N GLY A 59 -3.96 2.56 4.92
CA GLY A 59 -4.33 1.18 4.66
C GLY A 59 -4.83 0.95 3.23
N PHE A 60 -5.60 1.87 2.68
CA PHE A 60 -6.03 1.81 1.28
C PHE A 60 -4.89 2.02 0.29
N VAL A 61 -3.88 2.83 0.64
CA VAL A 61 -2.65 2.94 -0.18
C VAL A 61 -1.92 1.59 -0.22
N TYR A 62 -1.70 0.96 0.94
CA TYR A 62 -1.05 -0.35 0.98
C TYR A 62 -1.88 -1.45 0.31
N ALA A 63 -3.20 -1.42 0.49
CA ALA A 63 -4.11 -2.32 -0.19
C ALA A 63 -4.02 -2.21 -1.71
N ALA A 64 -3.97 -0.99 -2.25
CA ALA A 64 -3.85 -0.77 -3.70
C ALA A 64 -2.57 -1.41 -4.28
N ILE A 65 -1.44 -1.28 -3.58
CA ILE A 65 -0.19 -1.94 -3.98
C ILE A 65 -0.31 -3.46 -3.81
N ALA A 66 -0.89 -3.93 -2.70
CA ALA A 66 -1.05 -5.35 -2.37
C ALA A 66 -1.94 -6.11 -3.38
N LEU A 67 -2.91 -5.43 -4.02
CA LEU A 67 -3.72 -6.02 -5.09
C LEU A 67 -2.85 -6.46 -6.28
N GLY A 68 -1.86 -5.64 -6.66
CA GLY A 68 -0.92 -6.00 -7.72
C GLY A 68 -0.03 -7.21 -7.36
N TYR A 69 0.49 -7.25 -6.12
CA TYR A 69 1.22 -8.40 -5.61
C TYR A 69 0.38 -9.68 -5.63
N THR A 70 -0.82 -9.60 -5.09
CA THR A 70 -1.75 -10.74 -4.98
C THR A 70 -2.12 -11.30 -6.35
N MET A 71 -2.32 -10.42 -7.35
CA MET A 71 -2.63 -10.81 -8.71
C MET A 71 -1.50 -11.63 -9.35
N VAL A 72 -0.26 -11.17 -9.24
CA VAL A 72 0.92 -11.85 -9.82
C VAL A 72 1.23 -13.13 -9.07
N TYR A 73 1.21 -13.10 -7.73
CA TYR A 73 1.47 -14.27 -6.91
C TYR A 73 0.45 -15.40 -7.15
N GLY A 74 -0.83 -15.06 -7.30
CA GLY A 74 -1.89 -16.04 -7.54
C GLY A 74 -1.68 -16.90 -8.79
N VAL A 75 -0.84 -16.47 -9.75
CA VAL A 75 -0.57 -17.21 -10.98
C VAL A 75 0.82 -17.85 -11.01
N LEU A 76 1.81 -17.20 -10.41
CA LEU A 76 3.21 -17.65 -10.49
C LEU A 76 3.66 -18.45 -9.27
N GLU A 77 2.97 -18.31 -8.13
CA GLU A 77 3.32 -18.93 -6.85
C GLU A 77 4.73 -18.57 -6.33
N PHE A 78 5.33 -17.46 -6.80
CA PHE A 78 6.54 -16.89 -6.21
C PHE A 78 6.40 -15.39 -5.98
N ILE A 79 7.20 -14.87 -5.04
CA ILE A 79 7.17 -13.46 -4.65
C ILE A 79 7.92 -12.63 -5.69
N ASN A 80 7.22 -11.69 -6.33
CA ASN A 80 7.82 -10.75 -7.27
C ASN A 80 8.27 -9.47 -6.54
N PHE A 81 9.51 -9.45 -6.03
CA PHE A 81 10.05 -8.25 -5.39
C PHE A 81 10.18 -7.03 -6.32
N ALA A 82 10.31 -7.24 -7.64
CA ALA A 82 10.35 -6.13 -8.60
C ALA A 82 9.03 -5.36 -8.69
N HIS A 83 7.93 -5.87 -8.13
CA HIS A 83 6.65 -5.17 -8.12
C HIS A 83 6.70 -3.83 -7.38
N SER A 84 7.54 -3.72 -6.34
CA SER A 84 7.79 -2.48 -5.62
C SER A 84 8.36 -1.39 -6.54
N GLU A 85 9.26 -1.75 -7.44
CA GLU A 85 9.86 -0.80 -8.37
C GLU A 85 8.96 -0.50 -9.57
N ILE A 86 8.13 -1.46 -9.97
CA ILE A 86 7.06 -1.24 -10.96
C ILE A 86 6.06 -0.18 -10.44
N PHE A 87 5.73 -0.24 -9.16
CA PHE A 87 4.98 0.81 -8.46
C PHE A 87 5.70 2.16 -8.51
N ALA A 88 7.01 2.21 -8.21
CA ALA A 88 7.81 3.42 -8.26
C ALA A 88 7.84 4.04 -9.68
N ILE A 89 8.01 3.21 -10.72
CA ILE A 89 7.94 3.67 -12.13
C ILE A 89 6.62 4.37 -12.42
N GLY A 90 5.50 3.83 -11.94
CA GLY A 90 4.20 4.46 -12.11
C GLY A 90 4.08 5.79 -11.36
N ALA A 91 4.60 5.86 -10.14
CA ALA A 91 4.65 7.10 -9.39
C ALA A 91 5.41 8.18 -10.17
N PHE A 92 6.62 7.86 -10.66
CA PHE A 92 7.43 8.80 -11.45
C PHE A 92 6.76 9.17 -12.77
N ALA A 93 6.26 8.21 -13.55
CA ALA A 93 5.61 8.48 -14.83
C ALA A 93 4.42 9.44 -14.70
N GLY A 94 3.58 9.25 -13.69
CA GLY A 94 2.43 10.12 -13.45
C GLY A 94 2.82 11.48 -12.90
N VAL A 95 3.77 11.55 -11.97
CA VAL A 95 4.25 12.82 -11.39
C VAL A 95 4.98 13.64 -12.44
N GLU A 96 5.85 13.06 -13.27
CA GLU A 96 6.54 13.78 -14.35
C GLU A 96 5.55 14.34 -15.39
N PHE A 97 4.50 13.58 -15.71
CA PHE A 97 3.43 14.13 -16.56
C PHE A 97 2.76 15.34 -15.92
N LEU A 98 2.42 15.30 -14.64
CA LEU A 98 1.80 16.42 -13.94
C LEU A 98 2.75 17.62 -13.84
N ILE A 99 4.04 17.41 -13.57
CA ILE A 99 5.06 18.46 -13.56
C ILE A 99 5.18 19.10 -14.96
N ALA A 100 5.13 18.31 -16.04
CA ALA A 100 5.15 18.83 -17.39
C ALA A 100 3.93 19.72 -17.69
N MET A 101 2.74 19.31 -17.26
CA MET A 101 1.50 20.11 -17.41
C MET A 101 1.53 21.39 -16.57
N ASP A 102 2.14 21.33 -15.39
CA ASP A 102 2.33 22.50 -14.53
C ASP A 102 3.28 23.53 -15.17
N LYS A 103 4.42 23.07 -15.70
CA LYS A 103 5.37 23.93 -16.44
C LYS A 103 4.76 24.60 -17.67
N LEU A 104 3.78 23.97 -18.31
CA LEU A 104 3.01 24.54 -19.42
C LEU A 104 1.93 25.54 -18.96
N GLY A 105 1.77 25.72 -17.65
CA GLY A 105 0.75 26.59 -17.06
C GLY A 105 -0.69 26.08 -17.18
N VAL A 106 -0.86 24.84 -17.64
CA VAL A 106 -2.18 24.25 -17.90
C VAL A 106 -2.88 23.87 -16.60
N LEU A 107 -2.14 23.36 -15.60
CA LEU A 107 -2.68 22.98 -14.30
C LEU A 107 -3.20 24.17 -13.51
N ALA A 108 -2.50 25.30 -13.51
CA ALA A 108 -2.93 26.51 -12.81
C ALA A 108 -4.26 27.07 -13.32
N ASN A 109 -4.57 26.87 -14.62
CA ASN A 109 -5.78 27.36 -15.26
C ASN A 109 -6.93 26.34 -15.34
N ALA A 110 -6.71 25.11 -14.85
CA ALA A 110 -7.62 23.99 -15.07
C ALA A 110 -8.89 24.01 -14.18
N GLY A 111 -8.88 24.78 -13.09
CA GLY A 111 -9.94 24.73 -12.08
C GLY A 111 -10.07 23.34 -11.43
N PRO A 112 -11.03 23.13 -10.48
CA PRO A 112 -11.16 21.87 -9.78
C PRO A 112 -11.45 20.68 -10.70
N MET A 113 -12.41 20.82 -11.61
CA MET A 113 -12.80 19.75 -12.55
C MET A 113 -11.66 19.37 -13.49
N GLY A 114 -10.88 20.36 -13.97
CA GLY A 114 -9.68 20.12 -14.77
C GLY A 114 -8.61 19.37 -13.98
N GLY A 115 -8.43 19.66 -12.70
CA GLY A 115 -7.52 18.94 -11.81
C GLY A 115 -7.84 17.44 -11.75
N TYR A 116 -9.11 17.06 -11.59
CA TYR A 116 -9.53 15.65 -11.62
C TYR A 116 -9.27 14.99 -12.98
N MET A 117 -9.51 15.73 -14.09
CA MET A 117 -9.24 15.21 -15.43
C MET A 117 -7.75 14.92 -15.62
N TYR A 118 -6.86 15.85 -15.23
CA TYR A 118 -5.40 15.63 -15.32
C TYR A 118 -4.92 14.49 -14.42
N LEU A 119 -5.52 14.33 -13.23
CA LEU A 119 -5.23 13.19 -12.36
C LEU A 119 -5.61 11.87 -13.03
N VAL A 120 -6.76 11.78 -13.67
CA VAL A 120 -7.19 10.55 -14.41
C VAL A 120 -6.24 10.27 -15.58
N ILE A 121 -5.81 11.28 -16.35
CA ILE A 121 -4.85 11.10 -17.44
C ILE A 121 -3.50 10.62 -16.87
N ALA A 122 -3.00 11.24 -15.80
CA ALA A 122 -1.78 10.84 -15.12
C ALA A 122 -1.86 9.39 -14.61
N LEU A 123 -3.03 8.99 -14.08
CA LEU A 123 -3.28 7.62 -13.61
C LEU A 123 -3.21 6.62 -14.78
N LEU A 124 -3.80 6.94 -15.94
CA LEU A 124 -3.71 6.09 -17.13
C LEU A 124 -2.26 5.98 -17.65
N ILE A 125 -1.50 7.08 -17.64
CA ILE A 125 -0.08 7.07 -18.01
C ILE A 125 0.73 6.21 -17.05
N SER A 126 0.52 6.36 -15.75
CA SER A 126 1.14 5.53 -14.69
C SER A 126 0.84 4.04 -14.89
N MET A 127 -0.42 3.70 -15.17
CA MET A 127 -0.84 2.32 -15.45
C MET A 127 -0.19 1.75 -16.71
N MET A 128 -0.12 2.52 -17.77
CA MET A 128 0.49 2.09 -19.04
C MET A 128 2.00 1.89 -18.90
N ALA A 129 2.70 2.83 -18.28
CA ALA A 129 4.14 2.75 -18.07
C ALA A 129 4.50 1.53 -17.20
N SER A 130 3.89 1.40 -16.04
CA SER A 130 4.14 0.31 -15.11
C SER A 130 3.68 -1.05 -15.64
N GLY A 131 2.51 -1.12 -16.26
CA GLY A 131 2.02 -2.34 -16.89
C GLY A 131 2.91 -2.82 -18.03
N GLY A 132 3.39 -1.87 -18.86
CA GLY A 132 4.34 -2.17 -19.93
C GLY A 132 5.67 -2.71 -19.41
N VAL A 133 6.24 -2.06 -18.38
CA VAL A 133 7.48 -2.53 -17.74
C VAL A 133 7.27 -3.89 -17.06
N ALA A 134 6.15 -4.09 -16.38
CA ALA A 134 5.83 -5.38 -15.76
C ALA A 134 5.78 -6.53 -16.79
N MET A 135 5.13 -6.29 -17.92
CA MET A 135 5.08 -7.27 -19.03
C MET A 135 6.49 -7.50 -19.63
N LEU A 136 7.32 -6.46 -19.76
CA LEU A 136 8.69 -6.58 -20.25
C LEU A 136 9.53 -7.43 -19.29
N VAL A 137 9.47 -7.14 -18.00
CA VAL A 137 10.15 -7.91 -16.94
C VAL A 137 9.73 -9.37 -16.95
N GLU A 138 8.43 -9.64 -17.08
CA GLU A 138 7.93 -11.02 -17.23
C GLU A 138 8.57 -11.72 -18.41
N ARG A 139 8.57 -11.06 -19.58
CA ARG A 139 9.06 -11.67 -20.82
C ARG A 139 10.56 -11.91 -20.82
N VAL A 140 11.34 -10.97 -20.29
CA VAL A 140 12.80 -10.98 -20.35
C VAL A 140 13.41 -11.74 -19.17
N ALA A 141 12.94 -11.46 -17.95
CA ALA A 141 13.57 -11.97 -16.74
C ALA A 141 12.90 -13.25 -16.19
N TYR A 142 11.56 -13.34 -16.23
CA TYR A 142 10.88 -14.44 -15.54
C TYR A 142 10.46 -15.59 -16.44
N ARG A 143 10.07 -15.31 -17.69
CA ARG A 143 9.65 -16.35 -18.64
C ARG A 143 10.71 -17.41 -18.87
N PRO A 144 12.01 -17.07 -19.06
CA PRO A 144 13.07 -18.07 -19.23
C PRO A 144 13.33 -18.93 -17.99
N LEU A 145 12.93 -18.45 -16.81
CA LEU A 145 13.22 -19.09 -15.52
C LEU A 145 12.03 -19.88 -14.93
N ARG A 146 10.92 -20.02 -15.67
CA ARG A 146 9.69 -20.62 -15.15
C ARG A 146 9.81 -22.10 -14.78
N ASP A 147 10.69 -22.81 -15.48
CA ASP A 147 10.93 -24.25 -15.26
C ASP A 147 12.11 -24.48 -14.30
N ALA A 148 12.75 -23.41 -13.81
CA ALA A 148 13.81 -23.50 -12.83
C ALA A 148 13.24 -23.67 -11.41
N PRO A 149 14.06 -24.17 -10.45
CA PRO A 149 13.67 -24.23 -9.04
C PRO A 149 13.20 -22.87 -8.53
N LYS A 150 12.18 -22.84 -7.65
CA LYS A 150 11.48 -21.59 -7.18
C LYS A 150 12.42 -20.50 -6.62
N LEU A 151 13.62 -20.87 -6.15
CA LEU A 151 14.63 -19.91 -5.69
C LEU A 151 15.25 -19.08 -6.81
N VAL A 152 15.37 -19.62 -8.04
CA VAL A 152 16.02 -18.92 -9.17
C VAL A 152 15.19 -17.70 -9.63
N PRO A 153 13.87 -17.81 -9.90
CA PRO A 153 13.03 -16.64 -10.17
C PRO A 153 13.00 -15.63 -9.01
N LEU A 154 13.07 -16.09 -7.76
CA LEU A 154 13.11 -15.22 -6.60
C LEU A 154 14.36 -14.34 -6.56
N ILE A 155 15.56 -14.94 -6.77
CA ILE A 155 16.84 -14.20 -6.85
C ILE A 155 16.83 -13.24 -8.06
N SER A 156 16.30 -13.69 -9.21
CA SER A 156 16.13 -12.84 -10.38
C SER A 156 15.23 -11.63 -10.07
N ALA A 157 14.14 -11.83 -9.32
CA ALA A 157 13.23 -10.75 -8.94
C ALA A 157 13.93 -9.67 -8.09
N ILE A 158 14.80 -10.07 -7.18
CA ILE A 158 15.62 -9.14 -6.39
C ILE A 158 16.59 -8.38 -7.31
N GLY A 159 17.28 -9.07 -8.22
CA GLY A 159 18.18 -8.42 -9.17
C GLY A 159 17.46 -7.43 -10.11
N VAL A 160 16.27 -7.79 -10.59
CA VAL A 160 15.41 -6.89 -11.39
C VAL A 160 14.95 -5.70 -10.57
N SER A 161 14.60 -5.89 -9.30
CA SER A 161 14.22 -4.78 -8.39
C SER A 161 15.35 -3.73 -8.33
N PHE A 162 16.56 -4.14 -8.00
CA PHE A 162 17.70 -3.21 -7.96
C PHE A 162 17.99 -2.57 -9.31
N ALA A 163 17.91 -3.33 -10.40
CA ALA A 163 18.13 -2.79 -11.75
C ALA A 163 17.09 -1.71 -12.10
N LEU A 164 15.81 -1.94 -11.83
CA LEU A 164 14.75 -0.95 -12.07
C LEU A 164 14.94 0.29 -11.19
N GLN A 165 15.30 0.13 -9.93
CA GLN A 165 15.57 1.22 -8.99
C GLN A 165 16.73 2.11 -9.52
N ASP A 166 17.84 1.49 -9.95
CA ASP A 166 18.97 2.24 -10.50
C ASP A 166 18.66 2.87 -11.86
N ILE A 167 17.80 2.25 -12.68
CA ILE A 167 17.31 2.85 -13.94
C ILE A 167 16.50 4.12 -13.64
N ILE A 168 15.57 4.09 -12.68
CA ILE A 168 14.80 5.28 -12.26
C ILE A 168 15.78 6.37 -11.83
N ARG A 169 16.74 6.04 -10.96
CA ARG A 169 17.73 6.97 -10.45
C ARG A 169 18.60 7.57 -11.59
N LEU A 170 19.01 6.74 -12.54
CA LEU A 170 19.79 7.19 -13.70
C LEU A 170 18.98 8.15 -14.58
N VAL A 171 17.74 7.81 -14.91
CA VAL A 171 16.85 8.66 -15.71
C VAL A 171 16.65 10.00 -15.02
N GLU A 172 16.34 10.03 -13.73
CA GLU A 172 16.16 11.26 -12.97
C GLU A 172 17.44 12.11 -12.88
N SER A 173 18.58 11.46 -12.67
CA SER A 173 19.89 12.15 -12.66
C SER A 173 20.23 12.80 -14.00
N LEU A 174 19.96 12.11 -15.10
CA LEU A 174 20.27 12.60 -16.45
C LEU A 174 19.29 13.68 -16.94
N THR A 175 18.01 13.60 -16.53
CA THR A 175 16.97 14.51 -17.03
C THR A 175 16.86 15.80 -16.20
N THR A 176 17.06 15.71 -14.90
CA THR A 176 16.72 16.80 -13.98
C THR A 176 17.80 17.12 -12.98
N GLY A 177 18.76 16.22 -12.75
CA GLY A 177 19.80 16.38 -11.74
C GLY A 177 19.30 16.34 -10.29
N GLN A 178 18.02 16.01 -10.05
CA GLN A 178 17.42 15.94 -8.72
C GLN A 178 17.08 14.51 -8.36
N PHE A 179 17.30 14.16 -7.06
CA PHE A 179 17.00 12.81 -6.55
C PHE A 179 15.59 12.64 -6.01
N TYR A 180 14.77 13.69 -5.99
CA TYR A 180 13.39 13.62 -5.53
C TYR A 180 12.48 14.47 -6.42
N ARG A 181 11.21 14.09 -6.48
CA ARG A 181 10.16 14.81 -7.14
C ARG A 181 9.10 15.22 -6.14
N VAL A 182 8.61 16.42 -6.31
CA VAL A 182 7.47 16.95 -5.56
C VAL A 182 6.30 17.05 -6.51
N MET A 183 5.19 16.47 -6.12
CA MET A 183 3.94 16.56 -6.88
C MET A 183 3.45 18.00 -6.89
N PRO A 184 3.13 18.60 -8.04
CA PRO A 184 2.58 19.94 -8.09
C PRO A 184 1.25 20.01 -7.35
N THR A 185 0.95 21.15 -6.76
CA THR A 185 -0.36 21.43 -6.16
C THR A 185 -1.33 21.86 -7.26
N PHE A 186 -2.47 21.21 -7.35
CA PHE A 186 -3.49 21.54 -8.36
C PHE A 186 -4.87 21.12 -7.88
N GLY A 187 -5.91 21.76 -8.40
CA GLY A 187 -7.29 21.48 -7.96
C GLY A 187 -7.48 21.70 -6.45
N ASP A 188 -8.43 20.96 -5.89
CA ASP A 188 -8.82 21.07 -4.48
C ASP A 188 -8.28 19.91 -3.62
N PHE A 189 -7.25 19.19 -4.10
CA PHE A 189 -6.79 17.95 -3.44
C PHE A 189 -6.23 18.15 -2.04
N ASP A 190 -5.62 19.31 -1.76
CA ASP A 190 -5.10 19.66 -0.43
C ASP A 190 -6.14 20.29 0.49
N MET A 191 -7.36 20.53 -0.01
CA MET A 191 -8.46 21.05 0.80
C MET A 191 -8.80 20.06 1.91
N ARG A 192 -9.00 20.60 3.11
CA ARG A 192 -9.44 19.85 4.29
C ARG A 192 -10.93 20.02 4.48
N LEU A 193 -11.64 18.92 4.56
CA LEU A 193 -13.08 18.89 4.84
C LEU A 193 -13.27 18.63 6.34
N PRO A 194 -13.73 19.61 7.12
CA PRO A 194 -14.02 19.39 8.53
C PRO A 194 -15.23 18.46 8.67
N LEU A 195 -15.07 17.37 9.40
CA LEU A 195 -16.15 16.41 9.66
C LEU A 195 -16.91 16.75 10.93
N PHE A 196 -16.19 16.87 12.04
CA PHE A 196 -16.74 17.26 13.34
C PHE A 196 -15.62 17.73 14.28
N SER A 197 -16.00 18.39 15.37
CA SER A 197 -15.08 18.82 16.43
C SER A 197 -15.37 18.07 17.72
N ILE A 198 -14.32 17.65 18.41
CA ILE A 198 -14.42 17.01 19.74
C ILE A 198 -13.96 18.03 20.76
N PRO A 199 -14.79 18.41 21.74
CA PRO A 199 -14.37 19.30 22.82
C PRO A 199 -13.35 18.59 23.71
N THR A 200 -12.15 19.15 23.81
CA THR A 200 -11.06 18.62 24.63
C THR A 200 -10.70 19.64 25.71
N GLY A 201 -11.54 19.73 26.74
CA GLY A 201 -11.35 20.71 27.81
C GLY A 201 -11.60 22.15 27.33
N LYS A 202 -10.55 22.99 27.31
CA LYS A 202 -10.62 24.39 26.84
C LYS A 202 -10.51 24.53 25.33
N ASP A 203 -9.96 23.51 24.64
CA ASP A 203 -9.74 23.48 23.19
C ASP A 203 -10.67 22.48 22.53
N SER A 204 -10.81 22.58 21.21
CA SER A 204 -11.54 21.60 20.40
C SER A 204 -10.58 20.97 19.38
N THR A 205 -10.54 19.64 19.35
CA THR A 205 -9.81 18.90 18.32
C THR A 205 -10.71 18.78 17.09
N LEU A 206 -10.28 19.38 15.97
CA LEU A 206 -10.96 19.24 14.69
C LEU A 206 -10.56 17.91 14.05
N VAL A 207 -11.58 17.13 13.68
CA VAL A 207 -11.39 15.92 12.86
C VAL A 207 -11.69 16.31 11.43
N ASP A 208 -10.68 16.17 10.56
CA ASP A 208 -10.77 16.51 9.15
C ASP A 208 -10.34 15.36 8.23
N ILE A 209 -10.78 15.40 6.98
CA ILE A 209 -10.30 14.53 5.93
C ILE A 209 -9.85 15.37 4.73
N GLN A 210 -8.66 15.09 4.22
CA GLN A 210 -8.18 15.74 3.00
C GLN A 210 -8.88 15.16 1.78
N VAL A 211 -9.23 15.98 0.80
CA VAL A 211 -9.84 15.55 -0.48
C VAL A 211 -8.99 14.47 -1.14
N LYS A 212 -7.67 14.61 -1.15
CA LYS A 212 -6.77 13.56 -1.68
C LYS A 212 -6.92 12.21 -0.98
N SER A 213 -7.23 12.18 0.31
CA SER A 213 -7.49 10.92 1.04
C SER A 213 -8.77 10.25 0.55
N VAL A 214 -9.84 11.03 0.31
CA VAL A 214 -11.09 10.53 -0.26
C VAL A 214 -10.86 9.96 -1.67
N VAL A 215 -10.07 10.66 -2.49
CA VAL A 215 -9.70 10.20 -3.84
C VAL A 215 -8.91 8.90 -3.80
N VAL A 216 -7.92 8.80 -2.89
CA VAL A 216 -7.13 7.56 -2.71
C VAL A 216 -8.00 6.38 -2.30
N ILE A 217 -8.89 6.57 -1.32
CA ILE A 217 -9.82 5.53 -0.87
C ILE A 217 -10.75 5.12 -2.03
N GLY A 218 -11.37 6.09 -2.69
CA GLY A 218 -12.27 5.84 -3.81
C GLY A 218 -11.60 5.11 -4.97
N ALA A 219 -10.39 5.52 -5.33
CA ALA A 219 -9.59 4.88 -6.38
C ALA A 219 -9.19 3.45 -6.00
N ALA A 220 -8.75 3.20 -4.75
CA ALA A 220 -8.39 1.86 -4.29
C ALA A 220 -9.59 0.91 -4.28
N VAL A 221 -10.77 1.38 -3.85
CA VAL A 221 -12.03 0.61 -3.91
C VAL A 221 -12.41 0.31 -5.37
N LEU A 222 -12.30 1.30 -6.26
CA LEU A 222 -12.55 1.12 -7.69
C LEU A 222 -11.59 0.09 -8.30
N MET A 223 -10.29 0.16 -7.97
CA MET A 223 -9.28 -0.82 -8.41
C MET A 223 -9.65 -2.23 -7.95
N LEU A 224 -10.07 -2.41 -6.70
CA LEU A 224 -10.53 -3.70 -6.19
C LEU A 224 -11.76 -4.21 -6.96
N MET A 225 -12.77 -3.35 -7.16
CA MET A 225 -13.99 -3.72 -7.88
C MET A 225 -13.70 -4.12 -9.33
N LEU A 226 -12.89 -3.32 -10.04
CA LEU A 226 -12.46 -3.61 -11.40
C LEU A 226 -11.67 -4.91 -11.50
N LEU A 227 -10.70 -5.11 -10.61
CA LEU A 227 -9.89 -6.33 -10.58
C LEU A 227 -10.75 -7.55 -10.25
N SER A 228 -11.63 -7.45 -9.26
CA SER A 228 -12.56 -8.52 -8.89
C SER A 228 -13.49 -8.86 -10.06
N TYR A 229 -14.00 -7.87 -10.78
CA TYR A 229 -14.80 -8.09 -11.99
C TYR A 229 -14.00 -8.80 -13.09
N ILE A 230 -12.78 -8.32 -13.38
CA ILE A 230 -11.91 -8.94 -14.39
C ILE A 230 -11.64 -10.40 -14.03
N VAL A 231 -11.24 -10.69 -12.80
CA VAL A 231 -10.86 -12.03 -12.36
C VAL A 231 -12.06 -12.97 -12.27
N ASN A 232 -13.21 -12.52 -11.76
CA ASN A 232 -14.34 -13.39 -11.46
C ASN A 232 -15.36 -13.50 -12.60
N ALA A 233 -15.58 -12.43 -13.38
CA ALA A 233 -16.67 -12.36 -14.36
C ALA A 233 -16.21 -12.53 -15.82
N THR A 234 -14.92 -12.28 -16.15
CA THR A 234 -14.47 -12.28 -17.55
C THR A 234 -13.92 -13.63 -18.02
N LYS A 235 -13.85 -13.83 -19.35
CA LYS A 235 -13.19 -15.00 -19.96
C LYS A 235 -11.70 -15.05 -19.65
N ILE A 236 -11.05 -13.89 -19.61
CA ILE A 236 -9.63 -13.75 -19.23
C ILE A 236 -9.43 -14.18 -17.79
N GLY A 237 -10.31 -13.75 -16.89
CA GLY A 237 -10.25 -14.16 -15.48
C GLY A 237 -10.42 -15.67 -15.30
N LYS A 238 -11.28 -16.33 -16.09
CA LYS A 238 -11.37 -17.80 -16.11
C LYS A 238 -10.05 -18.44 -16.53
N ALA A 239 -9.43 -17.92 -17.59
CA ALA A 239 -8.11 -18.40 -18.05
C ALA A 239 -7.02 -18.20 -16.99
N ILE A 240 -7.00 -17.04 -16.30
CA ILE A 240 -6.07 -16.74 -15.21
C ILE A 240 -6.22 -17.78 -14.09
N ARG A 241 -7.43 -18.03 -13.61
CA ARG A 241 -7.69 -19.02 -12.56
C ARG A 241 -7.36 -20.45 -12.98
N SER A 242 -7.63 -20.83 -14.23
CA SER A 242 -7.24 -22.15 -14.75
C SER A 242 -5.73 -22.34 -14.79
N VAL A 243 -4.97 -21.33 -15.25
CA VAL A 243 -3.50 -21.35 -15.25
C VAL A 243 -2.93 -21.35 -13.84
N ALA A 244 -3.59 -20.65 -12.90
CA ALA A 244 -3.21 -20.62 -11.48
C ALA A 244 -3.38 -22.00 -10.83
N GLN A 245 -4.40 -22.76 -11.22
CA GLN A 245 -4.67 -24.07 -10.65
C GLN A 245 -3.74 -25.17 -11.20
N ASP A 246 -3.58 -25.23 -12.52
CA ASP A 246 -2.67 -26.17 -13.20
C ASP A 246 -2.31 -25.66 -14.59
N ARG A 247 -1.05 -25.28 -14.80
CA ARG A 247 -0.52 -24.75 -16.07
C ARG A 247 -0.56 -25.77 -17.18
N ASN A 248 -0.23 -27.04 -16.88
CA ASN A 248 -0.14 -28.10 -17.86
C ASN A 248 -1.53 -28.49 -18.37
N THR A 249 -2.46 -28.69 -17.46
CA THR A 249 -3.85 -28.99 -17.81
C THR A 249 -4.50 -27.83 -18.56
N ALA A 250 -4.26 -26.58 -18.15
CA ALA A 250 -4.75 -25.39 -18.88
C ALA A 250 -4.22 -25.33 -20.31
N ALA A 251 -2.94 -25.67 -20.54
CA ALA A 251 -2.36 -25.73 -21.88
C ALA A 251 -3.02 -26.82 -22.76
N LEU A 252 -3.29 -28.00 -22.20
CA LEU A 252 -3.99 -29.09 -22.88
C LEU A 252 -5.43 -28.70 -23.30
N MET A 253 -6.06 -27.83 -22.52
CA MET A 253 -7.39 -27.28 -22.84
C MET A 253 -7.37 -26.11 -23.83
N GLY A 254 -6.19 -25.83 -24.45
CA GLY A 254 -6.04 -24.79 -25.47
C GLY A 254 -5.82 -23.37 -24.93
N ILE A 255 -5.59 -23.21 -23.62
CA ILE A 255 -5.29 -21.88 -23.04
C ILE A 255 -3.85 -21.51 -23.32
N GLY A 256 -3.62 -20.35 -23.92
CA GLY A 256 -2.29 -19.81 -24.18
C GLY A 256 -1.62 -19.32 -22.88
N VAL A 257 -1.00 -20.23 -22.12
CA VAL A 257 -0.41 -19.98 -20.78
C VAL A 257 0.50 -18.74 -20.77
N ASN A 258 1.37 -18.61 -21.77
CA ASN A 258 2.27 -17.47 -21.88
C ASN A 258 1.55 -16.12 -22.00
N ALA A 259 0.49 -16.08 -22.80
CA ALA A 259 -0.29 -14.87 -22.99
C ALA A 259 -1.05 -14.50 -21.71
N VAL A 260 -1.60 -15.50 -21.01
CA VAL A 260 -2.34 -15.30 -19.75
C VAL A 260 -1.39 -14.75 -18.68
N ILE A 261 -0.19 -15.31 -18.52
CA ILE A 261 0.77 -14.84 -17.54
C ILE A 261 1.22 -13.40 -17.86
N SER A 262 1.60 -13.12 -19.14
CA SER A 262 1.99 -11.75 -19.52
C SER A 262 0.88 -10.74 -19.28
N PHE A 263 -0.38 -11.11 -19.52
CA PHE A 263 -1.54 -10.26 -19.27
C PHE A 263 -1.77 -10.05 -17.76
N THR A 264 -1.52 -11.08 -16.94
CA THR A 264 -1.56 -10.96 -15.47
C THR A 264 -0.54 -9.95 -14.98
N PHE A 265 0.69 -9.97 -15.54
CA PHE A 265 1.73 -8.98 -15.22
C PHE A 265 1.35 -7.57 -15.68
N LEU A 266 0.74 -7.45 -16.87
CA LEU A 266 0.23 -6.16 -17.34
C LEU A 266 -0.78 -5.56 -16.37
N ILE A 267 -1.78 -6.35 -15.94
CA ILE A 267 -2.82 -5.88 -15.01
C ILE A 267 -2.19 -5.58 -13.64
N GLY A 268 -1.41 -6.52 -13.08
CA GLY A 268 -0.75 -6.32 -11.79
C GLY A 268 0.15 -5.09 -11.79
N GLY A 269 0.97 -4.92 -12.84
CA GLY A 269 1.82 -3.74 -13.01
C GLY A 269 1.03 -2.45 -13.18
N ALA A 270 -0.07 -2.47 -13.95
CA ALA A 270 -0.95 -1.32 -14.10
C ALA A 270 -1.57 -0.89 -12.76
N LEU A 271 -2.02 -1.85 -11.93
CA LEU A 271 -2.50 -1.57 -10.57
C LEU A 271 -1.37 -1.01 -9.68
N GLY A 272 -0.16 -1.59 -9.78
CA GLY A 272 1.01 -1.06 -9.10
C GLY A 272 1.29 0.40 -9.48
N GLY A 273 1.24 0.72 -10.78
CA GLY A 273 1.44 2.08 -11.27
C GLY A 273 0.37 3.06 -10.80
N ALA A 274 -0.90 2.66 -10.82
CA ALA A 274 -1.98 3.47 -10.26
C ALA A 274 -1.76 3.74 -8.77
N ALA A 275 -1.42 2.70 -8.00
CA ALA A 275 -1.12 2.82 -6.59
C ALA A 275 0.08 3.75 -6.34
N GLY A 276 1.09 3.73 -7.23
CA GLY A 276 2.26 4.62 -7.20
C GLY A 276 1.89 6.10 -7.31
N LEU A 277 1.04 6.44 -8.27
CA LEU A 277 0.54 7.82 -8.39
C LEU A 277 -0.33 8.23 -7.20
N LEU A 278 -1.19 7.34 -6.71
CA LEU A 278 -2.01 7.60 -5.52
C LEU A 278 -1.17 7.79 -4.26
N TYR A 279 -0.08 7.05 -4.13
CA TYR A 279 0.93 7.25 -3.08
C TYR A 279 1.57 8.65 -3.20
N ALA A 280 2.02 9.02 -4.41
CA ALA A 280 2.58 10.35 -4.68
C ALA A 280 1.58 11.47 -4.36
N LEU A 281 0.29 11.29 -4.68
CA LEU A 281 -0.78 12.23 -4.33
C LEU A 281 -0.92 12.40 -2.81
N LYS A 282 -0.83 11.30 -2.04
CA LYS A 282 -0.97 11.35 -0.57
C LYS A 282 0.24 11.97 0.10
N PHE A 283 1.46 11.57 -0.31
CA PHE A 283 2.71 11.95 0.37
C PHE A 283 3.43 13.14 -0.28
N THR A 284 3.00 13.58 -1.46
CA THR A 284 3.50 14.74 -2.23
C THR A 284 4.97 14.68 -2.65
N ARG A 285 5.80 13.85 -2.05
CA ARG A 285 7.21 13.68 -2.38
C ARG A 285 7.52 12.22 -2.68
N ILE A 286 8.24 11.99 -3.78
CA ILE A 286 8.77 10.68 -4.17
C ILE A 286 10.26 10.78 -4.46
N ASP A 287 10.97 9.70 -4.22
CA ASP A 287 12.38 9.51 -4.55
C ASP A 287 12.58 8.14 -5.22
N PRO A 288 13.72 7.86 -5.86
CA PRO A 288 13.95 6.58 -6.56
C PRO A 288 13.84 5.34 -5.68
N TYR A 289 13.91 5.48 -4.36
CA TYR A 289 13.81 4.38 -3.40
C TYR A 289 12.39 4.22 -2.84
N VAL A 290 11.43 5.02 -3.33
CA VAL A 290 10.04 5.03 -2.84
C VAL A 290 9.34 3.68 -2.97
N GLY A 291 9.81 2.79 -3.85
CA GLY A 291 9.26 1.46 -4.02
C GLY A 291 9.53 0.54 -2.84
N PHE A 292 10.70 0.62 -2.23
CA PHE A 292 11.19 -0.38 -1.28
C PHE A 292 10.33 -0.52 -0.03
N MET A 293 10.18 0.52 0.79
CA MET A 293 9.43 0.43 2.05
C MET A 293 7.93 0.20 1.86
N PRO A 294 7.20 0.96 1.02
CA PRO A 294 5.81 0.67 0.73
C PRO A 294 5.61 -0.70 0.08
N GLY A 295 6.57 -1.15 -0.75
CA GLY A 295 6.54 -2.48 -1.37
C GLY A 295 6.58 -3.61 -0.35
N ILE A 296 7.52 -3.58 0.60
CA ILE A 296 7.58 -4.57 1.69
C ILE A 296 6.30 -4.53 2.54
N LYS A 297 5.79 -3.35 2.88
CA LYS A 297 4.55 -3.19 3.64
C LYS A 297 3.35 -3.76 2.89
N ALA A 298 3.23 -3.50 1.60
CA ALA A 298 2.16 -4.04 0.78
C ALA A 298 2.25 -5.55 0.59
N PHE A 299 3.47 -6.09 0.44
CA PHE A 299 3.68 -7.53 0.43
C PHE A 299 3.24 -8.16 1.77
N THR A 300 3.65 -7.59 2.89
CA THR A 300 3.21 -8.07 4.21
C THR A 300 1.70 -7.92 4.40
N ALA A 301 1.07 -6.88 3.86
CA ALA A 301 -0.38 -6.73 3.84
C ALA A 301 -1.06 -7.85 3.02
N ALA A 302 -0.51 -8.23 1.86
CA ALA A 302 -1.01 -9.34 1.07
C ALA A 302 -0.87 -10.68 1.81
N VAL A 303 0.26 -10.91 2.50
CA VAL A 303 0.49 -12.10 3.34
C VAL A 303 -0.49 -12.13 4.51
N LEU A 304 -0.65 -11.03 5.22
CA LEU A 304 -1.59 -10.89 6.33
C LEU A 304 -3.03 -11.16 5.88
N GLY A 305 -3.38 -10.67 4.70
CA GLY A 305 -4.70 -10.85 4.11
C GLY A 305 -5.00 -12.30 3.72
N GLY A 306 -3.98 -13.07 3.41
CA GLY A 306 -4.03 -14.40 2.80
C GLY A 306 -3.69 -14.30 1.31
N ILE A 307 -2.47 -14.72 0.96
CA ILE A 307 -1.91 -14.56 -0.39
C ILE A 307 -2.83 -15.22 -1.43
N GLY A 308 -3.12 -14.51 -2.52
CA GLY A 308 -4.03 -14.97 -3.58
C GLY A 308 -5.49 -14.51 -3.40
N ASN A 309 -5.87 -14.00 -2.22
CA ASN A 309 -7.22 -13.49 -1.98
C ASN A 309 -7.24 -11.95 -2.07
N LEU A 310 -7.96 -11.41 -3.07
CA LEU A 310 -8.04 -9.96 -3.32
C LEU A 310 -8.68 -9.19 -2.17
N THR A 311 -9.77 -9.72 -1.62
CA THR A 311 -10.45 -9.11 -0.46
C THR A 311 -9.57 -9.20 0.79
N GLY A 312 -8.83 -10.31 0.93
CA GLY A 312 -7.85 -10.50 1.97
C GLY A 312 -6.75 -9.43 1.90
N ALA A 313 -6.16 -9.20 0.73
CA ALA A 313 -5.13 -8.18 0.54
C ALA A 313 -5.62 -6.76 0.91
N LEU A 314 -6.88 -6.42 0.58
CA LEU A 314 -7.48 -5.16 1.00
C LEU A 314 -7.55 -5.06 2.53
N LEU A 315 -8.07 -6.09 3.19
CA LEU A 315 -8.20 -6.10 4.65
C LEU A 315 -6.83 -6.07 5.34
N GLY A 316 -5.86 -6.82 4.83
CA GLY A 316 -4.48 -6.81 5.32
C GLY A 316 -3.84 -5.42 5.20
N GLY A 317 -4.06 -4.72 4.09
CA GLY A 317 -3.63 -3.33 3.89
C GLY A 317 -4.25 -2.38 4.92
N ILE A 318 -5.56 -2.46 5.13
CA ILE A 318 -6.25 -1.61 6.10
C ILE A 318 -5.73 -1.88 7.52
N VAL A 319 -5.57 -3.14 7.92
CA VAL A 319 -5.04 -3.50 9.24
C VAL A 319 -3.63 -2.96 9.44
N LEU A 320 -2.75 -3.13 8.44
CA LEU A 320 -1.37 -2.63 8.51
C LEU A 320 -1.32 -1.09 8.60
N GLY A 321 -2.12 -0.39 7.77
CA GLY A 321 -2.20 1.06 7.80
C GLY A 321 -2.74 1.60 9.13
N MET A 322 -3.72 0.93 9.72
CA MET A 322 -4.22 1.27 11.05
C MET A 322 -3.15 1.07 12.12
N LEU A 323 -2.46 -0.08 12.14
CA LEU A 323 -1.38 -0.35 13.09
C LEU A 323 -0.27 0.71 13.01
N GLU A 324 0.14 1.06 11.79
CA GLU A 324 1.15 2.09 11.56
C GLU A 324 0.69 3.48 12.01
N SER A 325 -0.57 3.85 11.72
CA SER A 325 -1.15 5.13 12.15
C SER A 325 -1.26 5.23 13.67
N PHE A 326 -1.73 4.17 14.33
CA PHE A 326 -1.77 4.12 15.80
C PHE A 326 -0.38 4.22 16.41
N ALA A 327 0.59 3.45 15.92
CA ALA A 327 1.95 3.50 16.40
C ALA A 327 2.55 4.90 16.19
N GLY A 328 2.39 5.48 15.00
CA GLY A 328 2.89 6.82 14.69
C GLY A 328 2.30 7.93 15.58
N ALA A 329 1.01 7.85 15.88
CA ALA A 329 0.32 8.87 16.68
C ALA A 329 0.60 8.76 18.20
N TYR A 330 0.68 7.54 18.71
CA TYR A 330 0.63 7.34 20.16
C TYR A 330 1.94 6.85 20.79
N LEU A 331 2.87 6.26 20.00
CA LEU A 331 4.09 5.68 20.54
C LEU A 331 4.92 6.71 21.32
N GLY A 332 5.17 7.88 20.74
CA GLY A 332 5.93 8.95 21.40
C GLY A 332 5.27 9.42 22.68
N THR A 333 3.94 9.60 22.67
CA THR A 333 3.17 10.06 23.82
C THR A 333 3.21 9.04 24.98
N TYR A 334 3.00 7.76 24.66
CA TYR A 334 2.97 6.70 25.69
C TYR A 334 4.36 6.38 26.27
N THR A 335 5.43 6.58 25.48
CA THR A 335 6.80 6.30 25.90
C THR A 335 7.55 7.54 26.40
N MET A 336 6.89 8.67 26.60
CA MET A 336 7.49 9.96 26.97
C MET A 336 8.61 10.40 26.01
N GLY A 337 8.49 10.11 24.73
CA GLY A 337 9.49 10.41 23.72
C GLY A 337 10.65 9.44 23.65
N ALA A 338 10.66 8.34 24.45
CA ALA A 338 11.71 7.32 24.38
C ALA A 338 11.73 6.60 23.02
N PHE A 339 10.54 6.44 22.41
CA PHE A 339 10.38 5.93 21.05
C PHE A 339 9.55 6.92 20.24
N GLY A 340 10.14 7.50 19.20
CA GLY A 340 9.46 8.41 18.30
C GLY A 340 8.62 7.70 17.21
N SER A 341 8.03 8.48 16.33
CA SER A 341 7.23 7.96 15.21
C SER A 341 8.04 7.14 14.19
N GLU A 342 9.36 7.25 14.18
CA GLU A 342 10.29 6.46 13.36
C GLU A 342 10.27 4.97 13.69
N TYR A 343 9.85 4.60 14.89
CA TYR A 343 9.72 3.20 15.32
C TYR A 343 8.37 2.55 14.97
N LYS A 344 7.43 3.28 14.37
CA LYS A 344 6.10 2.80 14.01
C LYS A 344 6.12 1.53 13.15
N ASP A 345 7.10 1.44 12.24
CA ASP A 345 7.25 0.31 11.33
C ASP A 345 7.67 -0.97 12.07
N ILE A 346 8.55 -0.84 13.07
CA ILE A 346 8.98 -1.97 13.90
C ILE A 346 7.79 -2.57 14.64
N ILE A 347 6.92 -1.73 15.20
CA ILE A 347 5.72 -2.19 15.92
C ILE A 347 4.74 -2.85 14.95
N ALA A 348 4.48 -2.21 13.80
CA ALA A 348 3.58 -2.76 12.79
C ALA A 348 4.04 -4.14 12.32
N PHE A 349 5.34 -4.31 12.03
CA PHE A 349 5.89 -5.61 11.63
C PHE A 349 5.94 -6.63 12.77
N ALA A 350 6.25 -6.21 14.01
CA ALA A 350 6.24 -7.11 15.15
C ALA A 350 4.85 -7.70 15.42
N VAL A 351 3.81 -6.86 15.42
CA VAL A 351 2.42 -7.31 15.57
C VAL A 351 2.04 -8.25 14.43
N LEU A 352 2.47 -7.96 13.20
CA LEU A 352 2.21 -8.78 12.04
C LEU A 352 2.90 -10.15 12.13
N ILE A 353 4.18 -10.21 12.54
CA ILE A 353 4.90 -11.47 12.74
C ILE A 353 4.19 -12.33 13.78
N ILE A 354 3.82 -11.74 14.92
CA ILE A 354 3.05 -12.43 15.96
C ILE A 354 1.74 -12.98 15.37
N PHE A 355 1.01 -12.18 14.59
CA PHE A 355 -0.23 -12.61 13.96
C PHE A 355 -0.03 -13.82 13.05
N ILE A 356 1.00 -13.79 12.17
CA ILE A 356 1.28 -14.89 11.23
C ILE A 356 1.67 -16.17 11.95
N ILE A 357 2.40 -16.08 13.08
CA ILE A 357 2.74 -17.25 13.90
C ILE A 357 1.47 -17.97 14.38
N PHE A 358 0.44 -17.23 14.83
CA PHE A 358 -0.82 -17.81 15.30
C PHE A 358 -1.79 -18.16 14.17
N ARG A 359 -1.71 -17.48 13.03
CA ARG A 359 -2.61 -17.67 11.89
C ARG A 359 -1.88 -17.64 10.54
N PRO A 360 -1.12 -18.70 10.20
CA PRO A 360 -0.27 -18.73 9.02
C PRO A 360 -1.03 -18.63 7.68
N SER A 361 -2.33 -18.97 7.64
CA SER A 361 -3.17 -18.81 6.45
C SER A 361 -3.59 -17.35 6.18
N GLY A 362 -3.29 -16.41 7.08
CA GLY A 362 -3.76 -15.03 6.99
C GLY A 362 -5.23 -14.85 7.42
N LEU A 363 -5.79 -13.67 7.14
CA LEU A 363 -7.16 -13.29 7.54
C LEU A 363 -8.23 -14.08 6.79
N LEU A 364 -8.08 -14.18 5.46
CA LEU A 364 -9.04 -14.79 4.53
C LEU A 364 -8.37 -15.83 3.61
N GLY A 365 -7.21 -16.37 3.97
CA GLY A 365 -6.56 -17.42 3.21
C GLY A 365 -7.35 -18.75 3.30
N GLU A 366 -7.38 -19.48 2.20
CA GLU A 366 -7.94 -20.83 2.16
C GLU A 366 -7.06 -21.77 2.97
N GLN A 367 -7.67 -22.56 3.83
CA GLN A 367 -6.98 -23.69 4.46
C GLN A 367 -6.80 -24.77 3.38
N VAL A 368 -5.58 -24.89 2.86
CA VAL A 368 -5.23 -26.03 2.02
C VAL A 368 -5.38 -27.28 2.91
N SER A 369 -6.47 -27.99 2.73
CA SER A 369 -6.64 -29.32 3.32
C SER A 369 -5.48 -30.17 2.79
N GLN A 370 -4.51 -30.46 3.63
CA GLN A 370 -3.52 -31.49 3.34
C GLN A 370 -4.32 -32.78 3.15
N LYS A 371 -4.54 -33.17 1.88
CA LYS A 371 -4.92 -34.54 1.59
C LYS A 371 -3.73 -35.39 1.97
N ALA A 372 -3.90 -36.13 3.09
CA ALA A 372 -3.00 -37.19 3.52
C ALA A 372 -2.92 -38.27 2.46
#